data_ea760592a73f84b6e7e4d8447dbd1092
#
_entry.id   ea760592a73f84b6e7e4d8447dbd1092
#
_cell.length_a   1.000
_cell.length_b   1.000
_cell.length_c   1.000
_cell.angle_alpha   90.00
_cell.angle_beta   90.00
_cell.angle_gamma   90.00
#
_symmetry.space_group_name_H-M   'P 1'
#
loop_
_entity.id
_entity.type
_entity.pdbx_description
1 polymer ?
#
loop_
_entity_poly.entity_id
_entity_poly.type
_entity_poly.pdbx_seq_one_letter_code
_entity_poly.pdbx_strand_id
1 'polypeptide(L)'
;MQFVFAKYTEEELLEKSSLTKRAPFLLRNMAGSKRFGGIKLAGFVNEIDGETQSQFAACTFYLPDGTIYVAFRGTDDSLIGWKEDFNMCFSPGTGGQLKAVEYLNKNFSRTMKPLRIGGHSKGGSFALYGSAFCKPHIKDNIIEIYNNDGPGFIPEILKTSEYKSVIKRVHKIIPNESIIGMMMYTKAKTTVVQSNTKGINQHDLFSWQVTRNRFSTVDCVSNFSLKVDEVVKEWSETFDYDTKAAFGDAFFTLLANSGATKMSHITGNKVKSIAAVTKEIQSLDPENQAIVIDVFKHLMTVGGDNLKSSILSMLPKNVIMRKKE
;
A
#
# COMPACT_ATOMS: atom_id res chain seq x y z
N MET A 1 16.34 0.83 21.75
CA MET A 1 16.23 2.08 20.95
C MET A 1 17.53 2.89 20.97
N GLN A 2 18.09 3.25 22.13
CA GLN A 2 19.38 3.93 22.23
C GLN A 2 20.49 3.26 21.40
N PHE A 3 20.52 1.93 21.33
CA PHE A 3 21.46 1.16 20.52
C PHE A 3 21.41 1.51 19.02
N VAL A 4 20.22 1.70 18.43
CA VAL A 4 20.07 2.01 16.99
C VAL A 4 20.65 3.39 16.67
N PHE A 5 20.34 4.39 17.50
CA PHE A 5 20.84 5.76 17.33
C PHE A 5 22.31 5.95 17.77
N ALA A 6 22.86 4.99 18.50
CA ALA A 6 24.30 4.93 18.76
C ALA A 6 25.09 4.26 17.60
N LYS A 7 24.41 3.43 16.80
CA LYS A 7 25.02 2.66 15.71
C LYS A 7 24.97 3.37 14.36
N TYR A 8 23.96 4.21 14.11
CA TYR A 8 23.71 4.86 12.82
C TYR A 8 23.59 6.36 12.98
N THR A 9 24.18 7.12 12.07
CA THR A 9 23.95 8.58 11.97
C THR A 9 22.54 8.90 11.50
N GLU A 10 22.10 10.15 11.61
CA GLU A 10 20.78 10.57 11.13
C GLU A 10 20.70 10.43 9.59
N GLU A 11 21.78 10.74 8.87
CA GLU A 11 21.88 10.58 7.43
C GLU A 11 21.72 9.11 7.03
N GLU A 12 22.43 8.19 7.67
CA GLU A 12 22.30 6.76 7.42
C GLU A 12 20.89 6.23 7.70
N LEU A 13 20.22 6.75 8.74
CA LEU A 13 18.84 6.39 9.03
C LEU A 13 17.87 6.91 7.97
N LEU A 14 18.10 8.11 7.43
CA LEU A 14 17.32 8.67 6.33
C LEU A 14 17.51 7.89 5.03
N GLU A 15 18.73 7.43 4.74
CA GLU A 15 19.03 6.60 3.57
C GLU A 15 18.39 5.22 3.68
N LYS A 16 18.47 4.60 4.87
CA LYS A 16 17.87 3.28 5.12
C LYS A 16 16.34 3.31 5.17
N SER A 17 15.73 4.46 5.45
CA SER A 17 14.29 4.62 5.46
C SER A 17 13.76 4.74 4.04
N SER A 18 12.86 3.85 3.63
CA SER A 18 12.35 3.85 2.26
C SER A 18 11.41 5.03 1.98
N LEU A 19 10.13 4.87 2.14
CA LEU A 19 9.14 5.90 1.79
C LEU A 19 8.84 6.85 2.94
N THR A 20 8.91 6.40 4.20
CA THR A 20 8.57 7.19 5.39
C THR A 20 9.83 7.65 6.13
N LYS A 21 10.49 8.68 5.62
CA LYS A 21 11.79 9.18 6.10
C LYS A 21 11.81 9.59 7.58
N ARG A 22 10.68 10.06 8.12
CA ARG A 22 10.58 10.56 9.50
C ARG A 22 10.29 9.47 10.54
N ALA A 23 9.93 8.26 10.13
CA ALA A 23 9.54 7.19 11.05
C ALA A 23 10.60 6.83 12.12
N PRO A 24 11.92 6.73 11.81
CA PRO A 24 12.95 6.48 12.82
C PRO A 24 12.96 7.54 13.93
N PHE A 25 12.80 8.81 13.57
CA PHE A 25 12.82 9.93 14.54
C PHE A 25 11.57 9.96 15.41
N LEU A 26 10.40 9.59 14.87
CA LEU A 26 9.20 9.40 15.69
C LEU A 26 9.43 8.30 16.72
N LEU A 27 10.01 7.18 16.31
CA LEU A 27 10.31 6.06 17.20
C LEU A 27 11.29 6.47 18.31
N ARG A 28 12.30 7.30 18.01
CA ARG A 28 13.21 7.90 19.02
C ARG A 28 12.45 8.75 20.04
N ASN A 29 11.56 9.62 19.56
CA ASN A 29 10.76 10.47 20.43
C ASN A 29 9.79 9.66 21.30
N MET A 30 9.16 8.62 20.75
CA MET A 30 8.32 7.70 21.51
C MET A 30 9.11 7.00 22.61
N ALA A 31 10.31 6.50 22.30
CA ALA A 31 11.16 5.83 23.27
C ALA A 31 11.59 6.72 24.44
N GLY A 32 11.76 8.02 24.22
CA GLY A 32 12.07 9.01 25.26
C GLY A 32 10.85 9.53 26.03
N SER A 33 9.64 9.18 25.62
CA SER A 33 8.42 9.71 26.24
C SER A 33 7.97 8.90 27.44
N LYS A 34 7.34 9.56 28.43
CA LYS A 34 6.71 8.87 29.58
C LYS A 34 5.61 7.90 29.13
N ARG A 35 4.89 8.22 28.06
CA ARG A 35 3.76 7.42 27.58
C ARG A 35 4.19 6.15 26.86
N PHE A 36 5.24 6.21 26.06
CA PHE A 36 5.59 5.13 25.15
C PHE A 36 6.95 4.48 25.45
N GLY A 37 7.79 5.08 26.30
CA GLY A 37 9.14 4.59 26.57
C GLY A 37 9.20 3.20 27.21
N GLY A 38 8.14 2.79 27.92
CA GLY A 38 8.03 1.47 28.55
C GLY A 38 7.43 0.38 27.65
N ILE A 39 7.04 0.70 26.41
CA ILE A 39 6.45 -0.28 25.48
C ILE A 39 7.47 -1.36 25.14
N LYS A 40 7.02 -2.62 25.24
CA LYS A 40 7.80 -3.79 24.79
C LYS A 40 7.40 -4.16 23.37
N LEU A 41 8.41 -4.49 22.56
CA LEU A 41 8.23 -4.96 21.18
C LEU A 41 8.53 -6.45 21.10
N ALA A 42 7.78 -7.17 20.27
CA ALA A 42 7.98 -8.58 19.98
C ALA A 42 7.50 -8.93 18.56
N GLY A 43 7.80 -10.16 18.14
CA GLY A 43 7.26 -10.72 16.91
C GLY A 43 7.64 -9.93 15.65
N PHE A 44 8.81 -9.30 15.63
CA PHE A 44 9.26 -8.60 14.42
C PHE A 44 9.51 -9.60 13.28
N VAL A 45 8.89 -9.33 12.13
CA VAL A 45 9.07 -10.07 10.87
C VAL A 45 9.31 -9.05 9.77
N ASN A 46 10.21 -9.37 8.84
CA ASN A 46 10.45 -8.60 7.62
C ASN A 46 10.90 -9.55 6.52
N GLU A 47 10.03 -9.81 5.57
CA GLU A 47 10.20 -10.81 4.51
C GLU A 47 9.89 -10.22 3.16
N ILE A 48 10.70 -10.57 2.16
CA ILE A 48 10.44 -10.34 0.74
C ILE A 48 10.56 -11.70 0.06
N ASP A 49 9.51 -12.11 -0.62
CA ASP A 49 9.41 -13.43 -1.22
C ASP A 49 9.02 -13.28 -2.70
N GLY A 50 9.94 -13.66 -3.58
CA GLY A 50 9.75 -13.58 -5.03
C GLY A 50 8.80 -14.63 -5.58
N GLU A 51 8.69 -15.81 -4.95
CA GLU A 51 7.81 -16.90 -5.40
C GLU A 51 6.34 -16.54 -5.15
N THR A 52 6.04 -16.08 -3.94
CA THR A 52 4.69 -15.62 -3.58
C THR A 52 4.42 -14.16 -3.95
N GLN A 53 5.39 -13.48 -4.58
CA GLN A 53 5.33 -12.06 -4.96
C GLN A 53 4.85 -11.18 -3.79
N SER A 54 5.38 -11.42 -2.59
CA SER A 54 4.96 -10.76 -1.37
C SER A 54 6.07 -10.01 -0.67
N GLN A 55 5.72 -8.84 -0.14
CA GLN A 55 6.55 -8.07 0.78
C GLN A 55 5.78 -7.86 2.07
N PHE A 56 6.21 -8.47 3.14
CA PHE A 56 5.52 -8.50 4.41
C PHE A 56 6.41 -8.06 5.57
N ALA A 57 5.90 -7.18 6.43
CA ALA A 57 6.56 -6.88 7.70
C ALA A 57 5.53 -6.57 8.79
N ALA A 58 5.80 -7.05 9.99
CA ALA A 58 4.94 -6.87 11.15
C ALA A 58 5.77 -6.69 12.43
N CYS A 59 5.18 -5.99 13.40
CA CYS A 59 5.72 -5.88 14.73
C CYS A 59 4.57 -5.77 15.75
N THR A 60 4.74 -6.38 16.92
CA THR A 60 3.79 -6.36 18.02
C THR A 60 4.28 -5.45 19.13
N PHE A 61 3.39 -4.60 19.65
CA PHE A 61 3.63 -3.65 20.73
C PHE A 61 2.72 -3.98 21.93
N TYR A 62 3.31 -4.18 23.10
CA TYR A 62 2.57 -4.35 24.35
C TYR A 62 2.36 -2.98 25.00
N LEU A 63 1.13 -2.50 24.97
CA LEU A 63 0.79 -1.15 25.42
C LEU A 63 0.60 -1.07 26.94
N PRO A 64 0.83 0.12 27.54
CA PRO A 64 0.70 0.31 29.00
C PRO A 64 -0.72 0.10 29.52
N ASP A 65 -1.75 0.23 28.67
CA ASP A 65 -3.16 0.00 29.01
C ASP A 65 -3.54 -1.49 29.04
N GLY A 66 -2.57 -2.37 28.90
CA GLY A 66 -2.77 -3.83 28.91
C GLY A 66 -3.20 -4.42 27.57
N THR A 67 -3.44 -3.59 26.54
CA THR A 67 -3.78 -4.06 25.19
C THR A 67 -2.52 -4.37 24.38
N ILE A 68 -2.70 -5.05 23.26
CA ILE A 68 -1.63 -5.36 22.31
C ILE A 68 -1.95 -4.63 21.01
N TYR A 69 -0.97 -3.92 20.43
CA TYR A 69 -1.08 -3.34 19.10
C TYR A 69 -0.21 -4.11 18.12
N VAL A 70 -0.81 -4.62 17.05
CA VAL A 70 -0.11 -5.27 15.93
C VAL A 70 -0.02 -4.28 14.79
N ALA A 71 1.20 -3.93 14.41
CA ALA A 71 1.49 -3.03 13.30
C ALA A 71 1.94 -3.83 12.08
N PHE A 72 1.24 -3.68 10.97
CA PHE A 72 1.67 -4.12 9.66
C PHE A 72 2.28 -2.95 8.89
N ARG A 73 3.48 -3.17 8.33
CA ARG A 73 4.17 -2.17 7.52
C ARG A 73 3.58 -2.14 6.11
N GLY A 74 3.48 -0.95 5.54
CA GLY A 74 3.16 -0.75 4.14
C GLY A 74 4.31 -1.11 3.20
N THR A 75 4.15 -0.74 1.94
CA THR A 75 5.09 -1.03 0.87
C THR A 75 6.44 -0.39 1.14
N ASP A 76 7.50 -1.16 0.92
CA ASP A 76 8.84 -0.62 0.82
C ASP A 76 9.14 -0.20 -0.64
N ASP A 77 10.39 0.15 -0.93
CA ASP A 77 10.78 0.59 -2.27
C ASP A 77 11.08 -0.57 -3.25
N SER A 78 10.88 -1.85 -2.83
CA SER A 78 11.15 -3.02 -3.67
C SER A 78 10.12 -3.17 -4.80
N LEU A 79 10.55 -3.62 -5.98
CA LEU A 79 9.64 -3.93 -7.09
C LEU A 79 8.62 -5.01 -6.71
N ILE A 80 9.02 -5.99 -5.88
CA ILE A 80 8.11 -7.04 -5.38
C ILE A 80 6.99 -6.42 -4.55
N GLY A 81 7.32 -5.46 -3.67
CA GLY A 81 6.33 -4.74 -2.87
C GLY A 81 5.30 -3.99 -3.74
N TRP A 82 5.76 -3.31 -4.78
CA TRP A 82 4.90 -2.58 -5.72
C TRP A 82 4.07 -3.52 -6.61
N LYS A 83 4.65 -4.67 -7.01
CA LYS A 83 3.90 -5.70 -7.73
C LYS A 83 2.78 -6.27 -6.87
N GLU A 84 3.03 -6.50 -5.60
CA GLU A 84 2.00 -6.94 -4.67
C GLU A 84 0.88 -5.89 -4.53
N ASP A 85 1.20 -4.59 -4.44
CA ASP A 85 0.20 -3.52 -4.42
C ASP A 85 -0.69 -3.54 -5.68
N PHE A 86 -0.09 -3.77 -6.84
CA PHE A 86 -0.84 -3.94 -8.08
C PHE A 86 -1.75 -5.17 -8.03
N ASN A 87 -1.23 -6.31 -7.58
CA ASN A 87 -2.01 -7.55 -7.48
C ASN A 87 -3.20 -7.43 -6.51
N MET A 88 -3.12 -6.59 -5.48
CA MET A 88 -4.24 -6.32 -4.57
C MET A 88 -5.46 -5.73 -5.28
N CYS A 89 -5.29 -5.09 -6.44
CA CYS A 89 -6.39 -4.48 -7.18
C CYS A 89 -7.36 -5.51 -7.79
N PHE A 90 -6.96 -6.77 -7.91
CA PHE A 90 -7.79 -7.80 -8.56
C PHE A 90 -7.71 -9.19 -7.88
N SER A 91 -6.78 -9.39 -6.95
CA SER A 91 -6.64 -10.67 -6.25
C SER A 91 -7.56 -10.75 -5.02
N PRO A 92 -8.19 -11.91 -4.78
CA PRO A 92 -8.95 -12.15 -3.54
C PRO A 92 -8.07 -12.25 -2.29
N GLY A 93 -6.76 -12.42 -2.46
CA GLY A 93 -5.77 -12.46 -1.39
C GLY A 93 -4.36 -12.55 -1.94
N THR A 94 -3.51 -11.56 -1.60
CA THR A 94 -2.09 -11.57 -1.95
C THR A 94 -1.27 -12.34 -0.93
N GLY A 95 -0.02 -12.68 -1.28
CA GLY A 95 0.89 -13.38 -0.38
C GLY A 95 1.05 -12.67 0.97
N GLY A 96 1.21 -11.34 0.99
CA GLY A 96 1.33 -10.57 2.23
C GLY A 96 0.04 -10.51 3.04
N GLN A 97 -1.13 -10.47 2.38
CA GLN A 97 -2.44 -10.57 3.06
C GLN A 97 -2.59 -11.93 3.75
N LEU A 98 -2.20 -13.01 3.10
CA LEU A 98 -2.21 -14.36 3.70
C LEU A 98 -1.20 -14.47 4.85
N LYS A 99 0.00 -13.89 4.71
CA LYS A 99 1.00 -13.80 5.80
C LYS A 99 0.49 -12.97 6.98
N ALA A 100 -0.36 -11.95 6.77
CA ALA A 100 -1.00 -11.23 7.87
C ALA A 100 -1.96 -12.12 8.67
N VAL A 101 -2.74 -12.96 8.00
CA VAL A 101 -3.59 -13.98 8.64
C VAL A 101 -2.74 -14.98 9.43
N GLU A 102 -1.68 -15.50 8.82
CA GLU A 102 -0.76 -16.45 9.46
C GLU A 102 -0.09 -15.85 10.70
N TYR A 103 0.40 -14.61 10.58
CA TYR A 103 1.02 -13.88 11.68
C TYR A 103 0.09 -13.78 12.89
N LEU A 104 -1.16 -13.39 12.68
CA LEU A 104 -2.16 -13.32 13.76
C LEU A 104 -2.45 -14.72 14.35
N ASN A 105 -2.65 -15.70 13.51
CA ASN A 105 -2.96 -17.07 13.94
C ASN A 105 -1.82 -17.72 14.74
N LYS A 106 -0.56 -17.46 14.37
CA LYS A 106 0.62 -18.00 15.03
C LYS A 106 0.89 -17.33 16.38
N ASN A 107 0.81 -15.99 16.41
CA ASN A 107 1.27 -15.24 17.58
C ASN A 107 0.20 -15.03 18.64
N PHE A 108 -1.10 -15.11 18.30
CA PHE A 108 -2.19 -14.78 19.22
C PHE A 108 -3.18 -15.91 19.49
N SER A 109 -2.84 -17.14 19.13
CA SER A 109 -3.70 -18.32 19.32
C SER A 109 -4.10 -18.58 20.76
N ARG A 110 -3.34 -18.10 21.75
CA ARG A 110 -3.55 -18.28 23.19
C ARG A 110 -3.77 -16.98 23.95
N THR A 111 -3.89 -15.85 23.23
CA THR A 111 -4.05 -14.56 23.91
C THR A 111 -5.51 -14.36 24.34
N MET A 112 -5.69 -13.80 25.52
CA MET A 112 -6.98 -13.28 26.02
C MET A 112 -6.97 -11.76 26.10
N LYS A 113 -5.88 -11.10 25.68
CA LYS A 113 -5.75 -9.65 25.73
C LYS A 113 -6.44 -9.01 24.54
N PRO A 114 -7.05 -7.82 24.72
CA PRO A 114 -7.62 -7.08 23.61
C PRO A 114 -6.54 -6.67 22.60
N LEU A 115 -6.86 -6.86 21.31
CA LEU A 115 -5.98 -6.58 20.19
C LEU A 115 -6.44 -5.32 19.46
N ARG A 116 -5.51 -4.41 19.20
CA ARG A 116 -5.61 -3.36 18.20
C ARG A 116 -4.69 -3.72 17.05
N ILE A 117 -5.20 -3.63 15.84
CA ILE A 117 -4.44 -4.02 14.65
C ILE A 117 -4.46 -2.84 13.68
N GLY A 118 -3.31 -2.49 13.10
CA GLY A 118 -3.30 -1.38 12.18
C GLY A 118 -2.07 -1.34 11.29
N GLY A 119 -2.17 -0.47 10.29
CA GLY A 119 -1.09 -0.21 9.35
C GLY A 119 -1.39 1.01 8.49
N HIS A 120 -0.39 1.41 7.73
CA HIS A 120 -0.45 2.48 6.76
C HIS A 120 -0.26 1.90 5.35
N SER A 121 -0.93 2.48 4.36
CA SER A 121 -0.82 2.04 2.98
C SER A 121 -1.22 0.57 2.84
N LYS A 122 -0.47 -0.27 2.12
CA LYS A 122 -0.63 -1.73 2.06
C LYS A 122 -0.81 -2.36 3.45
N GLY A 123 -0.06 -1.89 4.46
CA GLY A 123 -0.19 -2.37 5.84
C GLY A 123 -1.59 -2.16 6.45
N GLY A 124 -2.31 -1.11 6.04
CA GLY A 124 -3.71 -0.88 6.42
C GLY A 124 -4.65 -1.93 5.83
N SER A 125 -4.42 -2.35 4.60
CA SER A 125 -5.12 -3.46 3.97
C SER A 125 -4.78 -4.80 4.65
N PHE A 126 -3.50 -5.06 4.96
CA PHE A 126 -3.08 -6.24 5.72
C PHE A 126 -3.76 -6.30 7.09
N ALA A 127 -3.86 -5.17 7.80
CA ALA A 127 -4.54 -5.09 9.08
C ALA A 127 -6.00 -5.53 8.99
N LEU A 128 -6.71 -5.03 8.00
CA LEU A 128 -8.13 -5.37 7.80
C LEU A 128 -8.31 -6.81 7.29
N TYR A 129 -7.51 -7.25 6.31
CA TYR A 129 -7.57 -8.61 5.77
C TYR A 129 -7.22 -9.66 6.84
N GLY A 130 -6.09 -9.46 7.54
CA GLY A 130 -5.67 -10.33 8.63
C GLY A 130 -6.72 -10.45 9.73
N SER A 131 -7.34 -9.32 10.12
CA SER A 131 -8.42 -9.29 11.10
C SER A 131 -9.69 -10.01 10.63
N ALA A 132 -10.03 -9.89 9.34
CA ALA A 132 -11.20 -10.54 8.79
C ALA A 132 -11.05 -12.06 8.70
N PHE A 133 -9.87 -12.54 8.31
CA PHE A 133 -9.65 -13.95 7.97
C PHE A 133 -8.86 -14.75 9.02
N CYS A 134 -8.44 -14.13 10.14
CA CYS A 134 -7.85 -14.88 11.25
C CYS A 134 -8.89 -15.80 11.95
N LYS A 135 -8.41 -16.71 12.79
CA LYS A 135 -9.24 -17.65 13.53
C LYS A 135 -10.28 -16.93 14.40
N PRO A 136 -11.51 -17.46 14.54
CA PRO A 136 -12.61 -16.80 15.26
C PRO A 136 -12.24 -16.31 16.66
N HIS A 137 -11.59 -17.14 17.48
CA HIS A 137 -11.22 -16.79 18.86
C HIS A 137 -10.20 -15.64 18.94
N ILE A 138 -9.38 -15.42 17.90
CA ILE A 138 -8.48 -14.25 17.81
C ILE A 138 -9.29 -13.01 17.40
N LYS A 139 -10.18 -13.16 16.42
CA LYS A 139 -11.07 -12.13 15.92
C LYS A 139 -11.94 -11.55 17.03
N ASP A 140 -12.40 -12.38 17.97
CA ASP A 140 -13.22 -11.95 19.10
C ASP A 140 -12.46 -11.02 20.06
N ASN A 141 -11.15 -11.15 20.15
CA ASN A 141 -10.29 -10.28 20.94
C ASN A 141 -9.90 -8.96 20.22
N ILE A 142 -10.17 -8.83 18.91
CA ILE A 142 -9.85 -7.59 18.16
C ILE A 142 -10.89 -6.53 18.49
N ILE A 143 -10.44 -5.44 19.12
CA ILE A 143 -11.33 -4.34 19.54
C ILE A 143 -11.35 -3.20 18.51
N GLU A 144 -10.23 -2.91 17.83
CA GLU A 144 -10.09 -1.83 16.86
C GLU A 144 -9.15 -2.24 15.73
N ILE A 145 -9.46 -1.79 14.52
CA ILE A 145 -8.66 -1.99 13.31
C ILE A 145 -8.42 -0.64 12.66
N TYR A 146 -7.16 -0.28 12.45
CA TYR A 146 -6.76 1.01 11.85
C TYR A 146 -6.24 0.79 10.43
N ASN A 147 -6.96 1.31 9.45
CA ASN A 147 -6.52 1.40 8.06
C ASN A 147 -6.20 2.86 7.75
N ASN A 148 -4.91 3.22 7.82
CA ASN A 148 -4.44 4.58 7.54
C ASN A 148 -4.02 4.68 6.08
N ASP A 149 -4.85 5.31 5.27
CA ASP A 149 -4.67 5.54 3.84
C ASP A 149 -4.29 4.27 3.05
N GLY A 150 -4.81 3.12 3.50
CA GLY A 150 -4.64 1.86 2.80
C GLY A 150 -5.80 1.59 1.84
N PRO A 151 -5.55 0.84 0.76
CA PRO A 151 -6.58 0.50 -0.21
C PRO A 151 -7.69 -0.37 0.40
N GLY A 152 -8.81 -0.41 -0.30
CA GLY A 152 -9.92 -1.32 -0.03
C GLY A 152 -9.66 -2.74 -0.55
N PHE A 153 -10.75 -3.41 -0.99
CA PHE A 153 -10.71 -4.77 -1.54
C PHE A 153 -11.58 -4.87 -2.78
N ILE A 154 -11.43 -5.96 -3.52
CA ILE A 154 -12.34 -6.34 -4.59
C ILE A 154 -13.76 -6.60 -4.03
N PRO A 155 -14.82 -6.44 -4.84
CA PRO A 155 -16.22 -6.57 -4.38
C PRO A 155 -16.54 -7.92 -3.71
N GLU A 156 -15.87 -8.99 -4.11
CA GLU A 156 -16.05 -10.35 -3.60
C GLU A 156 -15.72 -10.42 -2.12
N ILE A 157 -14.62 -9.80 -1.69
CA ILE A 157 -14.20 -9.75 -0.26
C ILE A 157 -15.25 -9.04 0.59
N LEU A 158 -15.83 -7.94 0.07
CA LEU A 158 -16.84 -7.18 0.82
C LEU A 158 -18.13 -7.98 1.08
N LYS A 159 -18.39 -9.02 0.29
CA LYS A 159 -19.57 -9.89 0.43
C LYS A 159 -19.37 -10.97 1.50
N THR A 160 -18.13 -11.30 1.86
CA THR A 160 -17.82 -12.37 2.82
C THR A 160 -18.37 -12.09 4.23
N SER A 161 -18.69 -13.13 4.96
CA SER A 161 -19.08 -13.07 6.38
C SER A 161 -17.94 -12.56 7.25
N GLU A 162 -16.71 -12.94 6.91
CA GLU A 162 -15.46 -12.59 7.58
C GLU A 162 -15.23 -11.07 7.56
N TYR A 163 -15.32 -10.44 6.38
CA TYR A 163 -15.21 -8.99 6.25
C TYR A 163 -16.33 -8.27 7.02
N LYS A 164 -17.58 -8.73 6.86
CA LYS A 164 -18.74 -8.15 7.54
C LYS A 164 -18.64 -8.23 9.07
N SER A 165 -18.00 -9.26 9.59
CA SER A 165 -17.86 -9.48 11.05
C SER A 165 -16.93 -8.47 11.73
N VAL A 166 -16.00 -7.82 11.00
CA VAL A 166 -15.02 -6.90 11.56
C VAL A 166 -15.23 -5.43 11.18
N ILE A 167 -16.03 -5.16 10.14
CA ILE A 167 -16.11 -3.83 9.52
C ILE A 167 -16.53 -2.71 10.48
N LYS A 168 -17.35 -3.00 11.49
CA LYS A 168 -17.79 -2.02 12.49
C LYS A 168 -16.67 -1.57 13.44
N ARG A 169 -15.56 -2.33 13.51
CA ARG A 169 -14.37 -2.04 14.33
C ARG A 169 -13.29 -1.32 13.55
N VAL A 170 -13.52 -1.03 12.26
CA VAL A 170 -12.55 -0.42 11.37
C VAL A 170 -12.62 1.10 11.45
N HIS A 171 -11.46 1.70 11.74
CA HIS A 171 -11.19 3.12 11.60
C HIS A 171 -10.40 3.33 10.31
N LYS A 172 -11.08 3.69 9.23
CA LYS A 172 -10.42 4.09 7.99
C LYS A 172 -10.19 5.58 8.01
N ILE A 173 -8.93 5.98 7.91
CA ILE A 173 -8.50 7.39 7.94
C ILE A 173 -7.74 7.67 6.67
N ILE A 174 -8.15 8.69 5.91
CA ILE A 174 -7.53 9.07 4.64
C ILE A 174 -7.32 10.58 4.58
N PRO A 175 -6.32 11.09 3.89
CA PRO A 175 -6.17 12.52 3.68
C PRO A 175 -7.17 13.04 2.63
N ASN A 176 -7.36 14.34 2.59
CA ASN A 176 -8.33 15.02 1.70
C ASN A 176 -8.05 14.75 0.20
N GLU A 177 -6.79 14.67 -0.22
CA GLU A 177 -6.40 14.32 -1.59
C GLU A 177 -5.83 12.89 -1.66
N SER A 178 -6.44 11.94 -0.93
CA SER A 178 -6.03 10.54 -0.94
C SER A 178 -6.14 9.95 -2.35
N ILE A 179 -5.11 9.20 -2.74
CA ILE A 179 -5.07 8.36 -3.93
C ILE A 179 -5.17 6.90 -3.48
N ILE A 180 -4.23 6.44 -2.67
CA ILE A 180 -4.12 5.04 -2.27
C ILE A 180 -5.32 4.59 -1.43
N GLY A 181 -5.73 5.41 -0.45
CA GLY A 181 -6.87 5.09 0.40
C GLY A 181 -8.23 5.07 -0.33
N MET A 182 -8.29 5.68 -1.51
CA MET A 182 -9.49 5.65 -2.36
C MET A 182 -9.56 4.43 -3.27
N MET A 183 -8.41 3.76 -3.52
CA MET A 183 -8.37 2.61 -4.43
C MET A 183 -9.25 1.46 -3.93
N MET A 184 -9.97 0.83 -4.86
CA MET A 184 -10.86 -0.30 -4.63
C MET A 184 -12.06 0.03 -3.71
N TYR A 185 -12.70 -1.00 -3.15
CA TYR A 185 -13.96 -0.84 -2.45
C TYR A 185 -13.84 -1.02 -0.94
N THR A 186 -14.63 -0.26 -0.19
CA THR A 186 -14.74 -0.41 1.27
C THR A 186 -16.15 -0.10 1.75
N LYS A 187 -16.56 -0.74 2.86
CA LYS A 187 -17.77 -0.38 3.63
C LYS A 187 -17.42 0.20 4.99
N ALA A 188 -16.15 0.46 5.25
CA ALA A 188 -15.72 1.09 6.50
C ALA A 188 -16.15 2.57 6.53
N LYS A 189 -16.54 3.03 7.72
CA LYS A 189 -16.70 4.47 7.95
C LYS A 189 -15.34 5.15 7.78
N THR A 190 -15.28 6.10 6.84
CA THR A 190 -14.05 6.80 6.51
C THR A 190 -14.02 8.17 7.19
N THR A 191 -12.90 8.50 7.82
CA THR A 191 -12.61 9.83 8.34
C THR A 191 -11.62 10.50 7.39
N VAL A 192 -11.96 11.69 6.89
CA VAL A 192 -11.08 12.46 6.01
C VAL A 192 -10.34 13.51 6.84
N VAL A 193 -9.01 13.56 6.69
CA VAL A 193 -8.14 14.46 7.44
C VAL A 193 -7.46 15.50 6.54
N GLN A 194 -7.15 16.65 7.11
CA GLN A 194 -6.36 17.69 6.45
C GLN A 194 -4.88 17.29 6.39
N SER A 195 -4.20 17.74 5.36
CA SER A 195 -2.76 17.60 5.19
C SER A 195 -2.09 18.95 4.88
N ASN A 196 -0.80 19.05 5.20
CA ASN A 196 0.06 20.19 4.87
C ASN A 196 0.66 20.11 3.46
N THR A 197 0.42 19.03 2.73
CA THR A 197 0.94 18.77 1.38
C THR A 197 -0.21 18.63 0.38
N LYS A 198 0.10 18.33 -0.89
CA LYS A 198 -0.89 18.14 -1.97
C LYS A 198 -0.67 16.81 -2.70
N GLY A 199 -1.74 16.30 -3.29
CA GLY A 199 -1.74 15.10 -4.11
C GLY A 199 -1.16 13.89 -3.40
N ILE A 200 -0.35 13.09 -4.10
CA ILE A 200 0.25 11.86 -3.57
C ILE A 200 1.13 12.09 -2.33
N ASN A 201 1.67 13.29 -2.14
CA ASN A 201 2.47 13.60 -0.96
C ASN A 201 1.64 13.62 0.34
N GLN A 202 0.32 13.70 0.24
CA GLN A 202 -0.58 13.54 1.40
C GLN A 202 -0.60 12.11 1.94
N HIS A 203 -0.10 11.14 1.17
CA HIS A 203 0.07 9.76 1.63
C HIS A 203 1.05 9.62 2.79
N ASP A 204 1.98 10.58 2.97
CA ASP A 204 2.84 10.63 4.14
C ASP A 204 2.04 11.06 5.38
N LEU A 205 1.88 10.16 6.35
CA LEU A 205 1.19 10.42 7.63
C LEU A 205 1.74 11.62 8.39
N PHE A 206 3.02 11.96 8.21
CA PHE A 206 3.65 13.12 8.86
C PHE A 206 3.21 14.46 8.26
N SER A 207 2.47 14.44 7.16
CA SER A 207 1.84 15.61 6.56
C SER A 207 0.44 15.90 7.13
N TRP A 208 -0.16 14.94 7.85
CA TRP A 208 -1.52 15.06 8.37
C TRP A 208 -1.58 16.04 9.53
N GLN A 209 -2.54 16.95 9.48
CA GLN A 209 -2.68 17.99 10.50
C GLN A 209 -3.28 17.43 11.79
N VAL A 210 -2.67 17.80 12.90
CA VAL A 210 -3.11 17.44 14.24
C VAL A 210 -3.45 18.69 15.03
N THR A 211 -4.65 18.73 15.61
CA THR A 211 -5.08 19.77 16.52
C THR A 211 -5.25 19.16 17.92
N ARG A 212 -4.37 19.56 18.84
CA ARG A 212 -4.27 19.00 20.20
C ARG A 212 -3.98 17.48 20.14
N ASN A 213 -4.98 16.63 20.41
CA ASN A 213 -4.85 15.17 20.50
C ASN A 213 -5.62 14.40 19.43
N ARG A 214 -6.05 15.08 18.37
CA ARG A 214 -6.82 14.48 17.26
C ARG A 214 -6.43 15.06 15.91
N PHE A 215 -6.71 14.34 14.85
CA PHE A 215 -6.54 14.87 13.51
C PHE A 215 -7.54 16.00 13.23
N SER A 216 -7.11 16.99 12.46
CA SER A 216 -8.00 17.99 11.87
C SER A 216 -8.76 17.33 10.71
N THR A 217 -10.07 17.30 10.79
CA THR A 217 -10.93 16.63 9.82
C THR A 217 -11.58 17.58 8.85
N VAL A 218 -11.96 17.07 7.68
CA VAL A 218 -12.83 17.72 6.68
C VAL A 218 -13.97 16.77 6.32
N ASP A 219 -15.04 17.32 5.73
CA ASP A 219 -16.26 16.56 5.48
C ASP A 219 -16.12 15.56 4.33
N CYS A 220 -15.29 15.85 3.32
CA CYS A 220 -15.16 15.01 2.13
C CYS A 220 -13.75 15.08 1.52
N VAL A 221 -13.44 14.13 0.66
CA VAL A 221 -12.26 14.12 -0.20
C VAL A 221 -12.42 15.13 -1.34
N SER A 222 -11.30 15.50 -1.96
CA SER A 222 -11.27 16.43 -3.10
C SER A 222 -11.84 15.80 -4.38
N ASN A 223 -12.25 16.64 -5.33
CA ASN A 223 -12.66 16.20 -6.66
C ASN A 223 -11.54 15.44 -7.39
N PHE A 224 -10.28 15.77 -7.11
CA PHE A 224 -9.13 15.03 -7.63
C PHE A 224 -9.14 13.58 -7.17
N SER A 225 -9.31 13.31 -5.86
CA SER A 225 -9.40 11.95 -5.32
C SER A 225 -10.57 11.16 -5.89
N LEU A 226 -11.73 11.80 -6.06
CA LEU A 226 -12.90 11.16 -6.66
C LEU A 226 -12.63 10.76 -8.12
N LYS A 227 -11.95 11.62 -8.89
CA LYS A 227 -11.61 11.31 -10.28
C LYS A 227 -10.59 10.18 -10.40
N VAL A 228 -9.59 10.14 -9.52
CA VAL A 228 -8.63 9.02 -9.47
C VAL A 228 -9.32 7.70 -9.13
N ASP A 229 -10.23 7.73 -8.15
CA ASP A 229 -11.01 6.54 -7.76
C ASP A 229 -11.87 6.02 -8.93
N GLU A 230 -12.54 6.93 -9.67
CA GLU A 230 -13.31 6.58 -10.87
C GLU A 230 -12.45 5.87 -11.93
N VAL A 231 -11.28 6.45 -12.25
CA VAL A 231 -10.34 5.89 -13.25
C VAL A 231 -9.85 4.51 -12.85
N VAL A 232 -9.46 4.32 -11.59
CA VAL A 232 -8.95 3.03 -11.10
C VAL A 232 -10.04 1.96 -11.11
N LYS A 233 -11.27 2.31 -10.72
CA LYS A 233 -12.41 1.39 -10.74
C LYS A 233 -12.79 0.99 -12.16
N GLU A 234 -12.89 1.95 -13.07
CA GLU A 234 -13.19 1.69 -14.49
C GLU A 234 -12.14 0.74 -15.09
N TRP A 235 -10.84 0.98 -14.83
CA TRP A 235 -9.79 0.08 -15.25
C TRP A 235 -9.96 -1.33 -14.65
N SER A 236 -10.23 -1.41 -13.35
CA SER A 236 -10.40 -2.69 -12.65
C SER A 236 -11.61 -3.49 -13.14
N GLU A 237 -12.66 -2.84 -13.62
CA GLU A 237 -13.88 -3.46 -14.15
C GLU A 237 -13.77 -3.83 -15.63
N THR A 238 -12.91 -3.14 -16.39
CA THR A 238 -12.76 -3.34 -17.84
C THR A 238 -12.04 -4.63 -18.18
N PHE A 239 -11.00 -4.99 -17.42
CA PHE A 239 -10.18 -6.16 -17.70
C PHE A 239 -10.49 -7.31 -16.76
N ASP A 240 -10.43 -8.54 -17.27
CA ASP A 240 -10.55 -9.75 -16.47
C ASP A 240 -9.31 -10.01 -15.60
N TYR A 241 -9.38 -11.03 -14.76
CA TYR A 241 -8.29 -11.39 -13.86
C TYR A 241 -7.00 -11.73 -14.61
N ASP A 242 -7.10 -12.56 -15.65
CA ASP A 242 -5.93 -13.09 -16.38
C ASP A 242 -5.21 -11.98 -17.13
N THR A 243 -5.95 -11.07 -17.77
CA THR A 243 -5.39 -9.87 -18.42
C THR A 243 -4.66 -8.96 -17.43
N LYS A 244 -5.24 -8.73 -16.25
CA LYS A 244 -4.58 -7.92 -15.22
C LYS A 244 -3.33 -8.58 -14.68
N ALA A 245 -3.36 -9.89 -14.44
CA ALA A 245 -2.22 -10.66 -13.96
C ALA A 245 -1.08 -10.65 -15.00
N ALA A 246 -1.39 -10.95 -16.27
CA ALA A 246 -0.42 -10.93 -17.36
C ALA A 246 0.21 -9.53 -17.56
N PHE A 247 -0.61 -8.47 -17.49
CA PHE A 247 -0.08 -7.10 -17.52
C PHE A 247 0.89 -6.83 -16.36
N GLY A 248 0.50 -7.18 -15.13
CA GLY A 248 1.37 -7.00 -13.95
C GLY A 248 2.68 -7.76 -14.09
N ASP A 249 2.62 -9.03 -14.50
CA ASP A 249 3.79 -9.85 -14.71
C ASP A 249 4.71 -9.26 -15.79
N ALA A 250 4.18 -8.90 -16.94
CA ALA A 250 4.93 -8.29 -18.03
C ALA A 250 5.55 -6.94 -17.58
N PHE A 251 4.78 -6.07 -16.97
CA PHE A 251 5.21 -4.75 -16.55
C PHE A 251 6.34 -4.80 -15.51
N PHE A 252 6.17 -5.58 -14.43
CA PHE A 252 7.20 -5.69 -13.39
C PHE A 252 8.43 -6.48 -13.85
N THR A 253 8.29 -7.43 -14.78
CA THR A 253 9.42 -8.09 -15.44
C THR A 253 10.22 -7.10 -16.28
N LEU A 254 9.56 -6.24 -17.05
CA LEU A 254 10.21 -5.15 -17.78
C LEU A 254 11.03 -4.24 -16.87
N LEU A 255 10.45 -3.86 -15.72
CA LEU A 255 11.15 -3.02 -14.75
C LEU A 255 12.37 -3.75 -14.16
N ALA A 256 12.25 -5.01 -13.83
CA ALA A 256 13.36 -5.81 -13.30
C ALA A 256 14.48 -6.00 -14.35
N ASN A 257 14.14 -6.29 -15.61
CA ASN A 257 15.09 -6.46 -16.71
C ASN A 257 15.84 -5.17 -17.03
N SER A 258 15.27 -3.99 -16.74
CA SER A 258 15.99 -2.72 -16.85
C SER A 258 17.11 -2.54 -15.81
N GLY A 259 17.33 -3.53 -14.93
CA GLY A 259 18.28 -3.52 -13.84
C GLY A 259 17.77 -2.82 -12.57
N ALA A 260 16.51 -2.42 -12.54
CA ALA A 260 15.90 -1.82 -11.36
C ALA A 260 15.55 -2.92 -10.33
N THR A 261 15.92 -2.71 -9.09
CA THR A 261 15.49 -3.52 -7.93
C THR A 261 14.51 -2.75 -7.03
N LYS A 262 14.40 -1.45 -7.26
CA LYS A 262 13.57 -0.51 -6.52
C LYS A 262 12.82 0.42 -7.46
N MET A 263 11.64 0.85 -7.05
CA MET A 263 10.88 1.84 -7.80
C MET A 263 11.60 3.19 -7.91
N SER A 264 12.32 3.60 -6.87
CA SER A 264 13.12 4.84 -6.87
C SER A 264 14.24 4.85 -7.92
N HIS A 265 14.76 3.71 -8.34
CA HIS A 265 15.73 3.61 -9.43
C HIS A 265 15.12 4.07 -10.77
N ILE A 266 13.82 3.83 -10.95
CA ILE A 266 13.08 4.20 -12.16
C ILE A 266 12.69 5.67 -12.14
N THR A 267 12.18 6.16 -11.01
CA THR A 267 11.69 7.54 -10.88
C THR A 267 12.83 8.56 -10.77
N GLY A 268 13.99 8.16 -10.28
CA GLY A 268 15.16 9.02 -10.07
C GLY A 268 15.92 9.40 -11.35
N ASN A 269 15.85 8.58 -12.42
CA ASN A 269 16.56 8.84 -13.68
C ASN A 269 15.63 8.65 -14.90
N LYS A 270 14.64 9.53 -15.02
CA LYS A 270 13.52 9.42 -15.95
C LYS A 270 13.90 9.12 -17.40
N VAL A 271 14.94 9.78 -17.96
CA VAL A 271 15.29 9.62 -19.38
C VAL A 271 15.86 8.23 -19.68
N LYS A 272 16.80 7.76 -18.86
CA LYS A 272 17.39 6.41 -19.02
C LYS A 272 16.36 5.30 -18.76
N SER A 273 15.50 5.51 -17.79
CA SER A 273 14.45 4.56 -17.43
C SER A 273 13.38 4.42 -18.53
N ILE A 274 12.97 5.52 -19.15
CA ILE A 274 12.02 5.49 -20.28
C ILE A 274 12.60 4.72 -21.46
N ALA A 275 13.85 5.00 -21.84
CA ALA A 275 14.50 4.30 -22.96
C ALA A 275 14.66 2.80 -22.70
N ALA A 276 15.02 2.42 -21.45
CA ALA A 276 15.11 1.02 -21.04
C ALA A 276 13.74 0.33 -21.09
N VAL A 277 12.71 0.90 -20.48
CA VAL A 277 11.34 0.37 -20.51
C VAL A 277 10.82 0.25 -21.93
N THR A 278 11.07 1.23 -22.79
CA THR A 278 10.70 1.19 -24.22
C THR A 278 11.33 0.01 -24.94
N LYS A 279 12.65 -0.19 -24.75
CA LYS A 279 13.38 -1.31 -25.36
C LYS A 279 12.83 -2.66 -24.90
N GLU A 280 12.53 -2.78 -23.61
CA GLU A 280 12.00 -3.99 -23.03
C GLU A 280 10.56 -4.28 -23.52
N ILE A 281 9.68 -3.28 -23.66
CA ILE A 281 8.35 -3.47 -24.27
C ILE A 281 8.49 -4.04 -25.69
N GLN A 282 9.48 -3.61 -26.46
CA GLN A 282 9.73 -4.13 -27.81
C GLN A 282 10.28 -5.57 -27.82
N SER A 283 10.86 -6.03 -26.70
CA SER A 283 11.39 -7.39 -26.55
C SER A 283 10.35 -8.40 -26.03
N LEU A 284 9.18 -7.94 -25.56
CA LEU A 284 8.10 -8.83 -25.16
C LEU A 284 7.59 -9.63 -26.37
N ASP A 285 7.10 -10.84 -26.10
CA ASP A 285 6.33 -11.58 -27.10
C ASP A 285 5.09 -10.77 -27.54
N PRO A 286 4.54 -11.05 -28.74
CA PRO A 286 3.47 -10.24 -29.32
C PRO A 286 2.20 -10.15 -28.48
N GLU A 287 1.88 -11.20 -27.71
CA GLU A 287 0.69 -11.26 -26.86
C GLU A 287 0.83 -10.33 -25.66
N ASN A 288 1.91 -10.47 -24.89
CA ASN A 288 2.21 -9.62 -23.75
C ASN A 288 2.43 -8.15 -24.17
N GLN A 289 3.05 -7.91 -25.34
CA GLN A 289 3.18 -6.56 -25.89
C GLN A 289 1.82 -5.94 -26.17
N ALA A 290 0.88 -6.69 -26.74
CA ALA A 290 -0.47 -6.21 -27.04
C ALA A 290 -1.22 -5.86 -25.74
N ILE A 291 -1.15 -6.72 -24.71
CA ILE A 291 -1.77 -6.48 -23.40
C ILE A 291 -1.24 -5.19 -22.78
N VAL A 292 0.08 -5.03 -22.71
CA VAL A 292 0.71 -3.83 -22.12
C VAL A 292 0.27 -2.56 -22.85
N ILE A 293 0.27 -2.59 -24.19
CA ILE A 293 -0.15 -1.46 -25.02
C ILE A 293 -1.62 -1.12 -24.81
N ASP A 294 -2.48 -2.12 -24.70
CA ASP A 294 -3.93 -1.93 -24.58
C ASP A 294 -4.31 -1.35 -23.23
N VAL A 295 -3.69 -1.84 -22.15
CA VAL A 295 -3.85 -1.27 -20.81
C VAL A 295 -3.38 0.19 -20.78
N PHE A 296 -2.23 0.52 -21.38
CA PHE A 296 -1.77 1.90 -21.44
C PHE A 296 -2.70 2.80 -22.27
N LYS A 297 -3.24 2.32 -23.38
CA LYS A 297 -4.23 3.08 -24.17
C LYS A 297 -5.49 3.36 -23.36
N HIS A 298 -5.99 2.35 -22.64
CA HIS A 298 -7.17 2.51 -21.78
C HIS A 298 -6.92 3.58 -20.70
N LEU A 299 -5.81 3.50 -19.96
CA LEU A 299 -5.42 4.48 -18.97
C LEU A 299 -5.29 5.90 -19.55
N MET A 300 -4.78 6.04 -20.79
CA MET A 300 -4.73 7.33 -21.48
C MET A 300 -6.12 7.86 -21.84
N THR A 301 -7.07 6.99 -22.15
CA THR A 301 -8.43 7.39 -22.52
C THR A 301 -9.20 7.89 -21.30
N VAL A 302 -9.09 7.18 -20.18
CA VAL A 302 -9.85 7.46 -18.96
C VAL A 302 -9.18 8.56 -18.10
N GLY A 303 -7.84 8.59 -18.08
CA GLY A 303 -7.06 9.42 -17.15
C GLY A 303 -7.01 10.93 -17.45
N GLY A 304 -7.53 11.39 -18.59
CA GLY A 304 -7.50 12.79 -19.01
C GLY A 304 -6.10 13.30 -19.42
N ASP A 305 -5.99 14.57 -19.81
CA ASP A 305 -4.79 15.14 -20.47
C ASP A 305 -3.50 15.10 -19.63
N ASN A 306 -3.58 15.22 -18.34
CA ASN A 306 -2.40 15.19 -17.45
C ASN A 306 -1.80 13.78 -17.31
N LEU A 307 -2.63 12.75 -17.18
CA LEU A 307 -2.17 11.36 -17.15
C LEU A 307 -1.71 10.93 -18.54
N LYS A 308 -2.43 11.36 -19.59
CA LYS A 308 -2.10 11.12 -20.98
C LYS A 308 -0.71 11.64 -21.36
N SER A 309 -0.35 12.87 -20.98
CA SER A 309 0.98 13.42 -21.24
C SER A 309 2.10 12.64 -20.52
N SER A 310 1.85 12.20 -19.30
CA SER A 310 2.81 11.39 -18.54
C SER A 310 3.00 10.00 -19.15
N ILE A 311 1.93 9.31 -19.54
CA ILE A 311 1.99 7.99 -20.16
C ILE A 311 2.59 8.08 -21.58
N LEU A 312 2.20 9.08 -22.39
CA LEU A 312 2.76 9.26 -23.72
C LEU A 312 4.28 9.49 -23.68
N SER A 313 4.80 10.12 -22.63
CA SER A 313 6.25 10.26 -22.44
C SER A 313 6.96 8.93 -22.15
N MET A 314 6.23 7.89 -21.74
CA MET A 314 6.75 6.56 -21.41
C MET A 314 6.63 5.55 -22.56
N LEU A 315 5.78 5.81 -23.57
CA LEU A 315 5.56 4.89 -24.69
C LEU A 315 6.48 5.19 -25.88
N PRO A 316 6.91 4.15 -26.61
CA PRO A 316 7.65 4.30 -27.86
C PRO A 316 6.85 5.05 -28.91
N LYS A 317 7.50 5.95 -29.67
CA LYS A 317 6.84 6.74 -30.73
C LYS A 317 6.14 5.89 -31.80
N ASN A 318 6.68 4.75 -32.12
CA ASN A 318 6.10 3.78 -33.07
C ASN A 318 4.83 3.07 -32.56
N VAL A 319 4.62 3.00 -31.24
CA VAL A 319 3.38 2.47 -30.62
C VAL A 319 2.25 3.50 -30.72
N ILE A 320 2.60 4.80 -30.61
CA ILE A 320 1.65 5.91 -30.70
C ILE A 320 1.12 6.09 -32.13
N MET A 321 1.91 5.75 -33.14
CA MET A 321 1.58 5.99 -34.55
C MET A 321 0.81 4.86 -35.26
N ARG A 322 0.54 3.71 -34.63
CA ARG A 322 -0.40 2.72 -35.17
C ARG A 322 -1.85 3.20 -35.01
N LYS A 323 -2.18 4.33 -35.61
CA LYS A 323 -3.54 4.78 -35.91
C LYS A 323 -3.70 4.79 -37.42
N LYS A 324 -4.73 4.06 -37.88
CA LYS A 324 -5.28 3.98 -39.22
C LYS A 324 -4.56 2.96 -40.16
N GLU A 325 -5.02 1.76 -40.07
CA GLU A 325 -5.48 1.03 -41.27
C GLU A 325 -6.79 0.35 -40.91
#